data_cea2b51211ffd13f3d9e06f0abf28ce9
#
_entry.id   cea2b51211ffd13f3d9e06f0abf28ce9
#
_cell.length_a   1.000
_cell.length_b   1.000
_cell.length_c   1.000
_cell.angle_alpha   90.00
_cell.angle_beta   90.00
_cell.angle_gamma   90.00
#
_symmetry.space_group_name_H-M   'P 1'
#
loop_
_entity.id
_entity.type
_entity.pdbx_description
1 polymer ?
#
loop_
_entity_poly.entity_id
_entity_poly.type
_entity_poly.pdbx_seq_one_letter_code
_entity_poly.pdbx_strand_id
1 'polypeptide(L)'
;MNKSRIALFGGSGFVGTMLANQLVREGHGLRIFTRDREHARGLWLLPDTEVVVLDVADEDRVAHALAGCAAAVNLIGILNERRDDGADFRRAHADTAQHLVKACKQARVGHLLHMSALQASLHAPSHYLRSKGAAEEILQTGSSRQLHTIAIRPSVMFGRHDDFLNRFAALLRLAPVLPLAGAACLLQPVYVGDVVAAIVKLLAHPPGAQYSVWEVGGPEVMSLRAIVEYVARVSGHSPLIVPIGGPLATLMAWCMEWVPGKPLTRDNLRSLSVPSVCTADNALLALGIRPTPLNEIAPAYLAARTVRGRYDHYRESAVTAPRDLPQSTPLD
;
A
#
# COMPACT_ATOMS: atom_id res chain seq x y z
N MET A 1 -31.06 -6.69 3.87
CA MET A 1 -30.16 -6.43 2.73
C MET A 1 -29.08 -7.49 2.74
N ASN A 2 -28.96 -8.27 1.67
CA ASN A 2 -27.96 -9.32 1.59
C ASN A 2 -26.59 -8.61 1.47
N LYS A 3 -25.80 -8.62 2.56
CA LYS A 3 -24.47 -7.97 2.58
C LYS A 3 -23.56 -8.71 1.61
N SER A 4 -23.04 -8.00 0.60
CA SER A 4 -22.09 -8.58 -0.34
C SER A 4 -20.78 -8.92 0.39
N ARG A 5 -20.29 -10.12 0.21
CA ARG A 5 -18.99 -10.54 0.76
C ARG A 5 -17.86 -10.15 -0.20
N ILE A 6 -16.79 -9.58 0.34
CA ILE A 6 -15.61 -9.16 -0.42
C ILE A 6 -14.42 -10.03 -0.02
N ALA A 7 -13.75 -10.58 -1.02
CA ALA A 7 -12.53 -11.37 -0.85
C ALA A 7 -11.30 -10.45 -0.81
N LEU A 8 -10.45 -10.57 0.23
CA LEU A 8 -9.22 -9.79 0.37
C LEU A 8 -7.99 -10.70 0.34
N PHE A 9 -7.18 -10.60 -0.69
CA PHE A 9 -5.86 -11.21 -0.79
C PHE A 9 -4.80 -10.21 -0.34
N GLY A 10 -3.95 -10.59 0.62
CA GLY A 10 -3.02 -9.65 1.26
C GLY A 10 -3.69 -8.73 2.29
N GLY A 11 -4.86 -9.13 2.84
CA GLY A 11 -5.63 -8.36 3.80
C GLY A 11 -4.92 -8.05 5.12
N SER A 12 -3.90 -8.85 5.50
CA SER A 12 -3.09 -8.62 6.70
C SER A 12 -1.94 -7.62 6.51
N GLY A 13 -1.73 -7.11 5.30
CA GLY A 13 -0.69 -6.13 4.99
C GLY A 13 -1.09 -4.70 5.37
N PHE A 14 -0.19 -3.75 5.08
CA PHE A 14 -0.34 -2.32 5.37
C PHE A 14 -1.65 -1.72 4.84
N VAL A 15 -1.91 -1.86 3.54
CA VAL A 15 -3.16 -1.40 2.92
C VAL A 15 -4.34 -2.28 3.33
N GLY A 16 -4.13 -3.60 3.36
CA GLY A 16 -5.18 -4.58 3.59
C GLY A 16 -5.85 -4.46 4.95
N THR A 17 -5.08 -4.23 6.01
CA THR A 17 -5.63 -4.04 7.35
C THR A 17 -6.53 -2.81 7.43
N MET A 18 -6.14 -1.70 6.82
CA MET A 18 -6.95 -0.49 6.78
C MET A 18 -8.21 -0.68 5.93
N LEU A 19 -8.07 -1.32 4.76
CA LEU A 19 -9.18 -1.63 3.88
C LEU A 19 -10.20 -2.56 4.55
N ALA A 20 -9.75 -3.62 5.23
CA ALA A 20 -10.62 -4.53 5.96
C ALA A 20 -11.47 -3.80 7.00
N ASN A 21 -10.84 -2.94 7.81
CA ASN A 21 -11.55 -2.12 8.79
C ASN A 21 -12.58 -1.19 8.15
N GLN A 22 -12.24 -0.55 7.03
CA GLN A 22 -13.16 0.36 6.34
C GLN A 22 -14.35 -0.38 5.73
N LEU A 23 -14.13 -1.50 5.06
CA LEU A 23 -15.20 -2.30 4.45
C LEU A 23 -16.18 -2.83 5.49
N VAL A 24 -15.69 -3.26 6.66
CA VAL A 24 -16.55 -3.70 7.77
C VAL A 24 -17.40 -2.53 8.30
N ARG A 25 -16.83 -1.33 8.44
CA ARG A 25 -17.59 -0.13 8.83
C ARG A 25 -18.72 0.20 7.85
N GLU A 26 -18.50 -0.08 6.56
CA GLU A 26 -19.53 0.08 5.52
C GLU A 26 -20.51 -1.09 5.45
N GLY A 27 -20.34 -2.08 6.32
CA GLY A 27 -21.25 -3.19 6.48
C GLY A 27 -21.03 -4.36 5.53
N HIS A 28 -19.87 -4.46 4.86
CA HIS A 28 -19.49 -5.61 4.05
C HIS A 28 -19.02 -6.78 4.91
N GLY A 29 -19.40 -8.00 4.55
CA GLY A 29 -18.78 -9.21 5.04
C GLY A 29 -17.41 -9.43 4.34
N LEU A 30 -16.43 -9.98 5.04
CA LEU A 30 -15.10 -10.20 4.49
C LEU A 30 -14.73 -11.68 4.46
N ARG A 31 -13.97 -12.06 3.43
CA ARG A 31 -13.20 -13.30 3.40
C ARG A 31 -11.75 -12.94 3.12
N ILE A 32 -10.89 -13.14 4.13
CA ILE A 32 -9.48 -12.72 4.10
C ILE A 32 -8.62 -13.95 3.84
N PHE A 33 -7.85 -13.91 2.77
CA PHE A 33 -6.96 -14.97 2.36
C PHE A 33 -5.53 -14.70 2.86
N THR A 34 -4.94 -15.67 3.53
CA THR A 34 -3.59 -15.60 4.07
C THR A 34 -2.89 -16.95 3.96
N ARG A 35 -1.56 -16.92 3.89
CA ARG A 35 -0.74 -18.17 4.00
C ARG A 35 -0.46 -18.54 5.44
N ASP A 36 -0.53 -17.56 6.34
CA ASP A 36 -0.27 -17.73 7.76
C ASP A 36 -1.39 -17.04 8.57
N ARG A 37 -2.06 -17.85 9.39
CA ARG A 37 -3.18 -17.40 10.21
C ARG A 37 -2.77 -16.31 11.21
N GLU A 38 -1.59 -16.45 11.82
CA GLU A 38 -1.11 -15.51 12.85
C GLU A 38 -0.90 -14.11 12.28
N HIS A 39 -0.47 -13.98 11.02
CA HIS A 39 -0.36 -12.68 10.35
C HIS A 39 -1.70 -11.94 10.20
N ALA A 40 -2.81 -12.67 10.21
CA ALA A 40 -4.15 -12.08 10.15
C ALA A 40 -4.81 -11.92 11.53
N ARG A 41 -4.08 -12.15 12.65
CA ARG A 41 -4.64 -12.16 14.02
C ARG A 41 -5.41 -10.88 14.37
N GLY A 42 -4.91 -9.72 13.95
CA GLY A 42 -5.58 -8.42 14.19
C GLY A 42 -6.94 -8.27 13.49
N LEU A 43 -7.23 -9.15 12.52
CA LEU A 43 -8.47 -9.12 11.73
C LEU A 43 -9.53 -10.12 12.21
N TRP A 44 -9.19 -11.02 13.14
CA TRP A 44 -10.12 -12.05 13.63
C TRP A 44 -11.29 -11.46 14.43
N LEU A 45 -11.11 -10.28 14.98
CA LEU A 45 -12.13 -9.61 15.79
C LEU A 45 -13.10 -8.77 14.95
N LEU A 46 -12.85 -8.65 13.65
CA LEU A 46 -13.74 -7.89 12.78
C LEU A 46 -15.05 -8.65 12.56
N PRO A 47 -16.21 -7.99 12.74
CA PRO A 47 -17.51 -8.64 12.54
C PRO A 47 -17.66 -9.13 11.08
N ASP A 48 -18.38 -10.24 10.90
CA ASP A 48 -18.67 -10.88 9.61
C ASP A 48 -17.41 -11.13 8.76
N THR A 49 -16.31 -11.51 9.43
CA THR A 49 -15.01 -11.74 8.79
C THR A 49 -14.57 -13.19 8.94
N GLU A 50 -14.29 -13.83 7.82
CA GLU A 50 -13.76 -15.18 7.72
C GLU A 50 -12.30 -15.14 7.28
N VAL A 51 -11.40 -15.80 8.00
CA VAL A 51 -9.99 -15.94 7.62
C VAL A 51 -9.74 -17.33 7.06
N VAL A 52 -9.34 -17.40 5.80
CA VAL A 52 -9.07 -18.64 5.05
C VAL A 52 -7.57 -18.79 4.83
N VAL A 53 -7.01 -19.90 5.30
CA VAL A 53 -5.59 -20.22 5.10
C VAL A 53 -5.43 -21.07 3.85
N LEU A 54 -4.81 -20.50 2.81
CA LEU A 54 -4.52 -21.21 1.57
C LEU A 54 -3.39 -20.51 0.78
N ASP A 55 -2.80 -21.25 -0.15
CA ASP A 55 -1.89 -20.70 -1.16
C ASP A 55 -2.70 -20.26 -2.39
N VAL A 56 -2.45 -19.05 -2.88
CA VAL A 56 -3.09 -18.48 -4.08
C VAL A 56 -2.76 -19.29 -5.35
N ALA A 57 -1.66 -20.07 -5.33
CA ALA A 57 -1.29 -20.96 -6.43
C ALA A 57 -2.24 -22.17 -6.58
N ASP A 58 -3.02 -22.50 -5.56
CA ASP A 58 -4.04 -23.56 -5.61
C ASP A 58 -5.36 -22.97 -6.16
N GLU A 59 -5.44 -22.88 -7.50
CA GLU A 59 -6.55 -22.21 -8.21
C GLU A 59 -7.92 -22.80 -7.83
N ASP A 60 -8.03 -24.13 -7.71
CA ASP A 60 -9.31 -24.80 -7.41
C ASP A 60 -9.78 -24.50 -5.98
N ARG A 61 -8.88 -24.54 -5.00
CA ARG A 61 -9.22 -24.16 -3.63
C ARG A 61 -9.57 -22.69 -3.53
N VAL A 62 -8.85 -21.81 -4.25
CA VAL A 62 -9.16 -20.37 -4.30
C VAL A 62 -10.54 -20.15 -4.91
N ALA A 63 -10.85 -20.80 -6.04
CA ALA A 63 -12.15 -20.67 -6.69
C ALA A 63 -13.30 -21.16 -5.79
N HIS A 64 -13.13 -22.30 -5.14
CA HIS A 64 -14.10 -22.80 -4.17
C HIS A 64 -14.30 -21.82 -3.01
N ALA A 65 -13.20 -21.30 -2.47
CA ALA A 65 -13.24 -20.35 -1.37
C ALA A 65 -13.74 -18.96 -1.78
N LEU A 66 -13.76 -18.60 -3.06
CA LEU A 66 -14.36 -17.36 -3.58
C LEU A 66 -15.88 -17.46 -3.75
N ALA A 67 -16.47 -18.64 -3.63
CA ALA A 67 -17.92 -18.80 -3.80
C ALA A 67 -18.70 -17.87 -2.88
N GLY A 68 -19.67 -17.15 -3.47
CA GLY A 68 -20.51 -16.17 -2.78
C GLY A 68 -19.84 -14.80 -2.53
N CYS A 69 -18.62 -14.57 -2.98
CA CYS A 69 -18.01 -13.24 -2.98
C CYS A 69 -18.46 -12.45 -4.21
N ALA A 70 -18.89 -11.20 -4.01
CA ALA A 70 -19.28 -10.30 -5.10
C ALA A 70 -18.06 -9.66 -5.79
N ALA A 71 -17.01 -9.42 -5.03
CA ALA A 71 -15.76 -8.83 -5.51
C ALA A 71 -14.54 -9.44 -4.83
N ALA A 72 -13.39 -9.33 -5.48
CA ALA A 72 -12.08 -9.69 -4.95
C ALA A 72 -11.12 -8.50 -5.05
N VAL A 73 -10.29 -8.32 -4.03
CA VAL A 73 -9.24 -7.30 -4.00
C VAL A 73 -7.89 -7.98 -3.80
N ASN A 74 -6.99 -7.81 -4.76
CA ASN A 74 -5.63 -8.32 -4.70
C ASN A 74 -4.66 -7.23 -4.27
N LEU A 75 -4.18 -7.32 -3.03
CA LEU A 75 -3.15 -6.46 -2.44
C LEU A 75 -1.82 -7.21 -2.25
N ILE A 76 -1.71 -8.44 -2.77
CA ILE A 76 -0.47 -9.21 -2.68
C ILE A 76 0.61 -8.50 -3.49
N GLY A 77 1.76 -8.32 -2.87
CA GLY A 77 2.94 -7.77 -3.52
C GLY A 77 4.15 -7.83 -2.60
N ILE A 78 5.32 -7.75 -3.22
CA ILE A 78 6.61 -7.63 -2.56
C ILE A 78 7.33 -6.40 -3.08
N LEU A 79 8.19 -5.78 -2.27
CA LEU A 79 8.99 -4.62 -2.66
C LEU A 79 10.45 -4.97 -2.95
N ASN A 80 10.89 -6.14 -2.48
CA ASN A 80 12.23 -6.66 -2.71
C ASN A 80 12.15 -8.15 -3.03
N GLU A 81 13.03 -8.63 -3.88
CA GLU A 81 13.20 -10.06 -4.21
C GLU A 81 14.46 -10.65 -3.56
N ARG A 82 14.54 -11.96 -3.52
CA ARG A 82 15.70 -12.66 -2.94
C ARG A 82 16.93 -12.52 -3.83
N ARG A 83 16.77 -12.62 -5.15
CA ARG A 83 17.77 -12.45 -6.18
C ARG A 83 17.32 -11.37 -7.15
N ASP A 84 18.25 -10.66 -7.77
CA ASP A 84 17.98 -9.61 -8.75
C ASP A 84 17.77 -10.23 -10.15
N ASP A 85 16.76 -11.12 -10.29
CA ASP A 85 16.44 -11.84 -11.53
C ASP A 85 14.96 -11.68 -11.96
N GLY A 86 14.15 -11.01 -11.16
CA GLY A 86 12.73 -10.76 -11.43
C GLY A 86 11.81 -11.95 -11.15
N ALA A 87 12.34 -13.10 -10.74
CA ALA A 87 11.54 -14.32 -10.57
C ALA A 87 10.57 -14.24 -9.40
N ASP A 88 10.99 -13.68 -8.26
CA ASP A 88 10.12 -13.54 -7.10
C ASP A 88 9.05 -12.46 -7.38
N PHE A 89 9.39 -11.36 -8.06
CA PHE A 89 8.42 -10.35 -8.48
C PHE A 89 7.38 -10.93 -9.45
N ARG A 90 7.79 -11.71 -10.45
CA ARG A 90 6.86 -12.35 -11.38
C ARG A 90 5.87 -13.25 -10.64
N ARG A 91 6.37 -14.12 -9.75
CA ARG A 91 5.50 -15.00 -8.94
C ARG A 91 4.51 -14.21 -8.08
N ALA A 92 5.00 -13.17 -7.39
CA ALA A 92 4.18 -12.40 -6.48
C ALA A 92 3.12 -11.53 -7.18
N HIS A 93 3.40 -11.05 -8.40
CA HIS A 93 2.54 -10.11 -9.10
C HIS A 93 1.82 -10.74 -10.29
N ALA A 94 2.55 -11.20 -11.32
CA ALA A 94 1.96 -11.70 -12.55
C ALA A 94 1.29 -13.07 -12.37
N ASP A 95 2.00 -14.06 -11.81
CA ASP A 95 1.44 -15.39 -11.63
C ASP A 95 0.23 -15.35 -10.66
N THR A 96 0.33 -14.58 -9.57
CA THR A 96 -0.80 -14.32 -8.66
C THR A 96 -2.00 -13.70 -9.37
N ALA A 97 -1.78 -12.69 -10.23
CA ALA A 97 -2.86 -12.08 -11.02
C ALA A 97 -3.53 -13.11 -11.94
N GLN A 98 -2.74 -13.98 -12.59
CA GLN A 98 -3.24 -15.05 -13.46
C GLN A 98 -4.11 -16.04 -12.71
N HIS A 99 -3.65 -16.53 -11.55
CA HIS A 99 -4.41 -17.46 -10.71
C HIS A 99 -5.73 -16.83 -10.25
N LEU A 100 -5.70 -15.58 -9.80
CA LEU A 100 -6.89 -14.87 -9.33
C LEU A 100 -7.89 -14.60 -10.46
N VAL A 101 -7.45 -14.24 -11.66
CA VAL A 101 -8.36 -14.06 -12.81
C VAL A 101 -9.07 -15.37 -13.13
N LYS A 102 -8.36 -16.49 -13.17
CA LYS A 102 -8.97 -17.80 -13.42
C LYS A 102 -9.95 -18.20 -12.32
N ALA A 103 -9.54 -18.09 -11.05
CA ALA A 103 -10.38 -18.44 -9.92
C ALA A 103 -11.63 -17.55 -9.81
N CYS A 104 -11.51 -16.24 -10.08
CA CYS A 104 -12.64 -15.32 -10.11
C CYS A 104 -13.66 -15.69 -11.21
N LYS A 105 -13.19 -16.06 -12.41
CA LYS A 105 -14.07 -16.52 -13.49
C LYS A 105 -14.80 -17.80 -13.09
N GLN A 106 -14.08 -18.77 -12.55
CA GLN A 106 -14.64 -20.06 -12.10
C GLN A 106 -15.69 -19.86 -10.98
N ALA A 107 -15.41 -18.98 -10.03
CA ALA A 107 -16.31 -18.65 -8.91
C ALA A 107 -17.41 -17.65 -9.27
N ARG A 108 -17.43 -17.10 -10.50
CA ARG A 108 -18.36 -16.06 -10.98
C ARG A 108 -18.30 -14.77 -10.13
N VAL A 109 -17.11 -14.37 -9.70
CA VAL A 109 -16.87 -13.07 -9.06
C VAL A 109 -16.99 -11.97 -10.11
N GLY A 110 -17.80 -10.94 -9.84
CA GLY A 110 -18.08 -9.88 -10.81
C GLY A 110 -16.93 -8.87 -11.01
N HIS A 111 -16.14 -8.62 -9.97
CA HIS A 111 -15.10 -7.58 -9.98
C HIS A 111 -13.81 -8.07 -9.32
N LEU A 112 -12.66 -7.83 -9.99
CA LEU A 112 -11.33 -8.06 -9.44
C LEU A 112 -10.55 -6.74 -9.46
N LEU A 113 -10.30 -6.16 -8.28
CA LEU A 113 -9.42 -5.01 -8.12
C LEU A 113 -8.01 -5.48 -7.77
N HIS A 114 -7.01 -4.92 -8.46
CA HIS A 114 -5.59 -5.26 -8.28
C HIS A 114 -4.76 -4.03 -7.94
N MET A 115 -3.92 -4.13 -6.91
CA MET A 115 -2.96 -3.12 -6.53
C MET A 115 -1.73 -3.18 -7.45
N SER A 116 -1.65 -2.24 -8.38
CA SER A 116 -0.50 -2.05 -9.27
C SER A 116 0.45 -0.96 -8.71
N ALA A 117 1.12 -0.22 -9.56
CA ALA A 117 1.98 0.92 -9.22
C ALA A 117 2.01 1.92 -10.39
N LEU A 118 2.25 3.19 -10.10
CA LEU A 118 2.58 4.17 -11.14
C LEU A 118 3.77 3.68 -11.98
N GLN A 119 3.77 3.99 -13.27
CA GLN A 119 4.79 3.57 -14.23
C GLN A 119 4.88 2.05 -14.46
N ALA A 120 3.89 1.27 -14.01
CA ALA A 120 3.81 -0.16 -14.34
C ALA A 120 3.74 -0.34 -15.86
N SER A 121 4.69 -1.08 -16.43
CA SER A 121 4.79 -1.34 -17.88
C SER A 121 5.72 -2.52 -18.13
N LEU A 122 5.48 -3.29 -19.19
CA LEU A 122 6.37 -4.38 -19.64
C LEU A 122 7.77 -3.88 -19.98
N HIS A 123 7.90 -2.61 -20.38
CA HIS A 123 9.15 -1.98 -20.80
C HIS A 123 9.79 -1.11 -19.68
N ALA A 124 9.25 -1.15 -18.46
CA ALA A 124 9.77 -0.38 -17.34
C ALA A 124 11.20 -0.81 -16.96
N PRO A 125 12.02 0.08 -16.38
CA PRO A 125 13.44 -0.21 -16.11
C PRO A 125 13.65 -1.26 -15.02
N SER A 126 12.77 -1.38 -14.04
CA SER A 126 12.89 -2.31 -12.92
C SER A 126 12.09 -3.60 -13.13
N HIS A 127 12.55 -4.68 -12.52
CA HIS A 127 11.82 -5.95 -12.49
C HIS A 127 10.47 -5.80 -11.75
N TYR A 128 10.45 -5.00 -10.68
CA TYR A 128 9.22 -4.65 -9.95
C TYR A 128 8.17 -4.04 -10.88
N LEU A 129 8.49 -2.95 -11.56
CA LEU A 129 7.53 -2.26 -12.44
C LEU A 129 7.13 -3.11 -13.66
N ARG A 130 8.06 -3.90 -14.22
CA ARG A 130 7.74 -4.84 -15.29
C ARG A 130 6.76 -5.92 -14.84
N SER A 131 6.97 -6.47 -13.65
CA SER A 131 6.06 -7.50 -13.11
C SER A 131 4.66 -6.96 -12.80
N LYS A 132 4.56 -5.69 -12.38
CA LYS A 132 3.27 -4.99 -12.23
C LYS A 132 2.62 -4.76 -13.58
N GLY A 133 3.37 -4.35 -14.61
CA GLY A 133 2.87 -4.22 -15.98
C GLY A 133 2.37 -5.55 -16.55
N ALA A 134 3.10 -6.65 -16.32
CA ALA A 134 2.67 -7.98 -16.73
C ALA A 134 1.37 -8.42 -16.02
N ALA A 135 1.21 -8.09 -14.73
CA ALA A 135 -0.03 -8.35 -14.01
C ALA A 135 -1.21 -7.57 -14.62
N GLU A 136 -1.01 -6.31 -14.99
CA GLU A 136 -2.06 -5.51 -15.63
C GLU A 136 -2.45 -6.05 -17.03
N GLU A 137 -1.49 -6.52 -17.81
CA GLU A 137 -1.80 -7.17 -19.11
C GLU A 137 -2.65 -8.44 -18.91
N ILE A 138 -2.35 -9.24 -17.89
CA ILE A 138 -3.16 -10.41 -17.49
C ILE A 138 -4.57 -9.98 -17.08
N LEU A 139 -4.72 -8.89 -16.33
CA LEU A 139 -6.03 -8.35 -15.95
C LEU A 139 -6.81 -7.88 -17.18
N GLN A 140 -6.17 -7.15 -18.09
CA GLN A 140 -6.79 -6.63 -19.30
C GLN A 140 -7.27 -7.76 -20.21
N THR A 141 -6.42 -8.74 -20.49
CA THR A 141 -6.77 -9.89 -21.34
C THR A 141 -7.75 -10.84 -20.64
N GLY A 142 -7.69 -10.90 -19.31
CA GLY A 142 -8.60 -11.70 -18.48
C GLY A 142 -9.95 -11.07 -18.27
N SER A 143 -10.14 -9.78 -18.52
CA SER A 143 -11.42 -9.09 -18.35
C SER A 143 -12.50 -9.61 -19.33
N SER A 144 -13.73 -9.51 -18.93
CA SER A 144 -14.88 -9.96 -19.74
C SER A 144 -16.17 -9.32 -19.22
N ARG A 145 -17.30 -9.58 -19.89
CA ARG A 145 -18.63 -9.16 -19.41
C ARG A 145 -19.01 -9.76 -18.05
N GLN A 146 -18.38 -10.88 -17.66
CA GLN A 146 -18.64 -11.58 -16.40
C GLN A 146 -17.64 -11.19 -15.28
N LEU A 147 -16.43 -10.75 -15.65
CA LEU A 147 -15.40 -10.32 -14.72
C LEU A 147 -14.81 -8.99 -15.17
N HIS A 148 -15.18 -7.93 -14.48
CA HIS A 148 -14.56 -6.64 -14.66
C HIS A 148 -13.29 -6.54 -13.82
N THR A 149 -12.21 -6.06 -14.41
CA THR A 149 -10.92 -5.93 -13.73
C THR A 149 -10.52 -4.47 -13.61
N ILE A 150 -9.99 -4.11 -12.44
CA ILE A 150 -9.63 -2.73 -12.10
C ILE A 150 -8.18 -2.74 -11.59
N ALA A 151 -7.29 -2.01 -12.25
CA ALA A 151 -5.94 -1.77 -11.77
C ALA A 151 -5.87 -0.41 -11.08
N ILE A 152 -5.46 -0.38 -9.81
CA ILE A 152 -5.12 0.85 -9.09
C ILE A 152 -3.60 1.01 -9.10
N ARG A 153 -3.12 2.17 -9.55
CA ARG A 153 -1.70 2.55 -9.63
C ARG A 153 -1.39 3.65 -8.62
N PRO A 154 -1.11 3.34 -7.37
CA PRO A 154 -0.67 4.35 -6.42
C PRO A 154 0.77 4.78 -6.68
N SER A 155 1.08 6.03 -6.31
CA SER A 155 2.45 6.47 -6.02
C SER A 155 2.94 5.84 -4.71
N VAL A 156 4.10 6.27 -4.22
CA VAL A 156 4.60 5.81 -2.92
C VAL A 156 3.58 6.16 -1.83
N MET A 157 3.13 5.13 -1.11
CA MET A 157 2.13 5.27 -0.07
C MET A 157 2.76 5.59 1.28
N PHE A 158 2.14 6.47 2.06
CA PHE A 158 2.56 6.79 3.41
C PHE A 158 1.43 6.61 4.43
N GLY A 159 1.80 6.39 5.70
CA GLY A 159 0.88 6.22 6.83
C GLY A 159 1.58 5.56 8.01
N ARG A 160 0.88 5.41 9.14
CA ARG A 160 1.47 5.00 10.42
C ARG A 160 2.38 3.76 10.38
N HIS A 161 2.08 2.81 9.52
CA HIS A 161 2.81 1.54 9.38
C HIS A 161 3.46 1.37 8.01
N ASP A 162 3.74 2.49 7.31
CA ASP A 162 4.45 2.44 6.04
C ASP A 162 5.91 2.00 6.21
N ASP A 163 6.43 1.34 5.18
CA ASP A 163 7.86 1.01 5.13
C ASP A 163 8.71 2.18 4.61
N PHE A 164 8.11 3.16 3.92
CA PHE A 164 8.86 4.18 3.21
C PHE A 164 9.37 5.29 4.14
N LEU A 165 8.47 6.08 4.74
CA LEU A 165 8.87 7.18 5.64
C LEU A 165 9.47 6.65 6.94
N ASN A 166 8.90 5.56 7.49
CA ASN A 166 9.42 4.93 8.70
C ASN A 166 10.83 4.37 8.52
N ARG A 167 11.18 3.87 7.33
CA ARG A 167 12.55 3.40 7.02
C ARG A 167 13.52 4.57 7.00
N PHE A 168 13.19 5.68 6.35
CA PHE A 168 14.03 6.88 6.39
C PHE A 168 14.17 7.41 7.81
N ALA A 169 13.09 7.51 8.58
CA ALA A 169 13.15 7.93 9.98
C ALA A 169 14.06 7.03 10.83
N ALA A 170 14.10 5.72 10.56
CA ALA A 170 15.02 4.80 11.23
C ALA A 170 16.48 5.02 10.82
N LEU A 171 16.77 5.19 9.53
CA LEU A 171 18.12 5.45 9.01
C LEU A 171 18.68 6.77 9.53
N LEU A 172 17.87 7.83 9.55
CA LEU A 172 18.25 9.16 10.02
C LEU A 172 18.62 9.20 11.52
N ARG A 173 18.12 8.26 12.30
CA ARG A 173 18.49 8.11 13.72
C ARG A 173 19.87 7.47 13.91
N LEU A 174 20.33 6.68 12.96
CA LEU A 174 21.53 5.88 13.09
C LEU A 174 22.77 6.56 12.52
N ALA A 175 22.61 7.46 11.54
CA ALA A 175 23.73 8.02 10.79
C ALA A 175 23.65 9.54 10.70
N PRO A 176 24.76 10.26 11.06
CA PRO A 176 24.85 11.71 10.89
C PRO A 176 24.97 12.13 9.42
N VAL A 177 25.35 11.19 8.55
CA VAL A 177 25.44 11.39 7.10
C VAL A 177 24.62 10.31 6.41
N LEU A 178 23.70 10.72 5.54
CA LEU A 178 22.87 9.82 4.74
C LEU A 178 23.24 9.92 3.26
N PRO A 179 23.93 8.94 2.67
CA PRO A 179 24.08 8.84 1.23
C PRO A 179 22.73 8.49 0.61
N LEU A 180 22.23 9.34 -0.29
CA LEU A 180 20.91 9.20 -0.89
C LEU A 180 21.01 8.99 -2.40
N ALA A 181 20.76 7.76 -2.83
CA ALA A 181 20.63 7.43 -4.24
C ALA A 181 19.24 7.82 -4.76
N GLY A 182 19.17 8.28 -6.03
CA GLY A 182 17.91 8.72 -6.65
C GLY A 182 17.33 10.00 -6.04
N ALA A 183 18.16 10.84 -5.39
CA ALA A 183 17.74 12.05 -4.67
C ALA A 183 16.84 12.99 -5.49
N ALA A 184 17.05 13.06 -6.81
CA ALA A 184 16.28 13.90 -7.74
C ALA A 184 14.99 13.25 -8.26
N CYS A 185 14.74 11.97 -7.97
CA CYS A 185 13.54 11.27 -8.43
C CYS A 185 12.28 11.98 -7.89
N LEU A 186 11.35 12.27 -8.78
CA LEU A 186 10.07 12.88 -8.42
C LEU A 186 9.06 11.81 -8.01
N LEU A 187 8.46 12.02 -6.88
CA LEU A 187 7.45 11.17 -6.29
C LEU A 187 6.21 12.01 -5.94
N GLN A 188 5.05 11.40 -5.92
CA GLN A 188 3.79 12.04 -5.54
C GLN A 188 3.16 11.29 -4.35
N PRO A 189 3.73 11.41 -3.13
CA PRO A 189 3.34 10.59 -1.98
C PRO A 189 1.85 10.66 -1.71
N VAL A 190 1.20 9.50 -1.57
CA VAL A 190 -0.23 9.40 -1.35
C VAL A 190 -0.53 8.79 0.02
N TYR A 191 -1.49 9.35 0.74
CA TYR A 191 -1.94 8.79 2.01
C TYR A 191 -2.68 7.47 1.78
N VAL A 192 -2.30 6.43 2.54
CA VAL A 192 -2.91 5.09 2.42
C VAL A 192 -4.43 5.11 2.66
N GLY A 193 -4.93 6.03 3.51
CA GLY A 193 -6.36 6.20 3.74
C GLY A 193 -7.11 6.66 2.50
N ASP A 194 -6.51 7.53 1.67
CA ASP A 194 -7.11 7.98 0.41
C ASP A 194 -7.15 6.85 -0.63
N VAL A 195 -6.10 6.02 -0.67
CA VAL A 195 -6.06 4.81 -1.52
C VAL A 195 -7.16 3.83 -1.11
N VAL A 196 -7.35 3.61 0.20
CA VAL A 196 -8.43 2.76 0.73
C VAL A 196 -9.80 3.34 0.38
N ALA A 197 -10.00 4.65 0.52
CA ALA A 197 -11.23 5.31 0.13
C ALA A 197 -11.53 5.17 -1.36
N ALA A 198 -10.50 5.26 -2.22
CA ALA A 198 -10.63 5.02 -3.65
C ALA A 198 -11.06 3.57 -3.96
N ILE A 199 -10.43 2.58 -3.31
CA ILE A 199 -10.80 1.17 -3.46
C ILE A 199 -12.27 0.96 -3.08
N VAL A 200 -12.69 1.48 -1.93
CA VAL A 200 -14.08 1.34 -1.44
C VAL A 200 -15.07 1.97 -2.42
N LYS A 201 -14.78 3.16 -2.94
CA LYS A 201 -15.65 3.82 -3.94
C LYS A 201 -15.72 3.04 -5.25
N LEU A 202 -14.60 2.49 -5.74
CA LEU A 202 -14.55 1.66 -6.94
C LEU A 202 -15.29 0.33 -6.76
N LEU A 203 -15.32 -0.23 -5.55
CA LEU A 203 -16.10 -1.42 -5.23
C LEU A 203 -17.60 -1.12 -5.13
N ALA A 204 -17.98 0.04 -4.57
CA ALA A 204 -19.37 0.46 -4.45
C ALA A 204 -19.97 0.88 -5.80
N HIS A 205 -19.17 1.54 -6.64
CA HIS A 205 -19.57 2.05 -7.95
C HIS A 205 -18.53 1.62 -9.00
N PRO A 206 -18.55 0.35 -9.41
CA PRO A 206 -17.57 -0.16 -10.36
C PRO A 206 -17.70 0.55 -11.72
N PRO A 207 -16.57 0.85 -12.38
CA PRO A 207 -16.58 1.41 -13.72
C PRO A 207 -17.29 0.48 -14.70
N GLY A 208 -18.04 1.06 -15.68
CA GLY A 208 -18.74 0.27 -16.71
C GLY A 208 -17.81 -0.44 -17.70
N ALA A 209 -16.55 -0.02 -17.79
CA ALA A 209 -15.55 -0.66 -18.65
C ALA A 209 -15.15 -2.04 -18.10
N GLN A 210 -14.89 -3.00 -19.00
CA GLN A 210 -14.44 -4.34 -18.60
C GLN A 210 -13.06 -4.31 -17.92
N TYR A 211 -12.17 -3.41 -18.38
CA TYR A 211 -10.88 -3.12 -17.77
C TYR A 211 -10.71 -1.61 -17.57
N SER A 212 -10.19 -1.21 -16.43
CA SER A 212 -9.89 0.20 -16.15
C SER A 212 -8.63 0.34 -15.30
N VAL A 213 -7.92 1.45 -15.51
CA VAL A 213 -6.72 1.83 -14.76
C VAL A 213 -6.96 3.15 -14.05
N TRP A 214 -6.57 3.24 -12.77
CA TRP A 214 -6.80 4.38 -11.90
C TRP A 214 -5.49 4.81 -11.24
N GLU A 215 -4.90 5.92 -11.69
CA GLU A 215 -3.68 6.49 -11.11
C GLU A 215 -4.00 7.32 -9.87
N VAL A 216 -3.31 7.03 -8.76
CA VAL A 216 -3.60 7.62 -7.45
C VAL A 216 -2.33 8.24 -6.87
N GLY A 217 -2.32 9.57 -6.76
CA GLY A 217 -1.24 10.37 -6.22
C GLY A 217 -1.70 11.29 -5.11
N GLY A 218 -0.78 11.75 -4.28
CA GLY A 218 -1.05 12.79 -3.29
C GLY A 218 -1.20 14.18 -3.94
N PRO A 219 -1.39 15.24 -3.13
CA PRO A 219 -1.60 16.59 -3.66
C PRO A 219 -0.31 17.25 -4.17
N GLU A 220 0.86 16.77 -3.75
CA GLU A 220 2.14 17.42 -4.03
C GLU A 220 3.13 16.47 -4.69
N VAL A 221 3.87 16.99 -5.68
CA VAL A 221 5.02 16.29 -6.27
C VAL A 221 6.29 16.79 -5.57
N MET A 222 7.06 15.85 -5.03
CA MET A 222 8.27 16.13 -4.27
C MET A 222 9.45 15.29 -4.78
N SER A 223 10.68 15.84 -4.73
CA SER A 223 11.85 15.00 -4.93
C SER A 223 12.05 14.05 -3.73
N LEU A 224 12.68 12.90 -3.96
CA LEU A 224 13.04 11.99 -2.88
C LEU A 224 13.87 12.69 -1.80
N ARG A 225 14.79 13.60 -2.20
CA ARG A 225 15.54 14.43 -1.28
C ARG A 225 14.63 15.29 -0.40
N ALA A 226 13.67 16.01 -0.99
CA ALA A 226 12.74 16.85 -0.25
C ALA A 226 11.90 16.05 0.75
N ILE A 227 11.48 14.84 0.39
CA ILE A 227 10.77 13.92 1.29
C ILE A 227 11.66 13.51 2.47
N VAL A 228 12.92 13.15 2.22
CA VAL A 228 13.87 12.73 3.27
C VAL A 228 14.22 13.91 4.19
N GLU A 229 14.41 15.12 3.65
CA GLU A 229 14.61 16.35 4.43
C GLU A 229 13.37 16.67 5.30
N TYR A 230 12.17 16.46 4.76
CA TYR A 230 10.94 16.59 5.52
C TYR A 230 10.88 15.59 6.69
N VAL A 231 11.17 14.30 6.43
CA VAL A 231 11.21 13.26 7.47
C VAL A 231 12.25 13.61 8.54
N ALA A 232 13.43 14.08 8.16
CA ALA A 232 14.49 14.51 9.08
C ALA A 232 14.00 15.62 10.03
N ARG A 233 13.39 16.66 9.46
CA ARG A 233 12.85 17.80 10.22
C ARG A 233 11.77 17.36 11.21
N VAL A 234 10.78 16.58 10.74
CA VAL A 234 9.67 16.12 11.58
C VAL A 234 10.13 15.15 12.68
N SER A 235 11.10 14.30 12.40
CA SER A 235 11.66 13.37 13.38
C SER A 235 12.74 13.98 14.30
N GLY A 236 13.03 15.29 14.15
CA GLY A 236 13.98 16.02 15.01
C GLY A 236 15.45 15.68 14.74
N HIS A 237 15.79 15.29 13.52
CA HIS A 237 17.15 14.97 13.10
C HIS A 237 17.64 15.99 12.05
N SER A 238 18.96 16.21 12.00
CA SER A 238 19.59 17.12 11.04
C SER A 238 20.82 16.45 10.39
N PRO A 239 20.62 15.33 9.66
CA PRO A 239 21.74 14.66 9.01
C PRO A 239 22.23 15.44 7.79
N LEU A 240 23.46 15.23 7.42
CA LEU A 240 23.98 15.66 6.11
C LEU A 240 23.49 14.68 5.04
N ILE A 241 22.58 15.11 4.18
CA ILE A 241 22.09 14.29 3.06
C ILE A 241 22.97 14.53 1.84
N VAL A 242 23.71 13.49 1.45
CA VAL A 242 24.65 13.51 0.33
C VAL A 242 24.07 12.75 -0.86
N PRO A 243 23.65 13.45 -1.94
CA PRO A 243 23.21 12.75 -3.15
C PRO A 243 24.35 11.92 -3.74
N ILE A 244 24.06 10.67 -4.05
CA ILE A 244 24.98 9.78 -4.75
C ILE A 244 24.33 9.23 -6.01
N GLY A 245 25.12 9.01 -7.05
CA GLY A 245 24.64 8.50 -8.33
C GLY A 245 25.62 7.56 -9.01
N GLY A 246 25.28 7.09 -10.19
CA GLY A 246 26.12 6.28 -11.04
C GLY A 246 26.64 4.99 -10.38
N PRO A 247 27.92 4.64 -10.63
CA PRO A 247 28.50 3.39 -10.12
C PRO A 247 28.51 3.29 -8.59
N LEU A 248 28.68 4.42 -7.88
CA LEU A 248 28.70 4.44 -6.42
C LEU A 248 27.35 4.06 -5.82
N ALA A 249 26.23 4.57 -6.40
CA ALA A 249 24.90 4.18 -5.98
C ALA A 249 24.63 2.69 -6.24
N THR A 250 25.10 2.17 -7.38
CA THR A 250 24.96 0.75 -7.72
C THR A 250 25.75 -0.14 -6.77
N LEU A 251 26.99 0.24 -6.44
CA LEU A 251 27.81 -0.49 -5.47
C LEU A 251 27.17 -0.49 -4.09
N MET A 252 26.69 0.67 -3.63
CA MET A 252 25.97 0.78 -2.35
C MET A 252 24.74 -0.12 -2.33
N ALA A 253 23.91 -0.11 -3.38
CA ALA A 253 22.73 -0.96 -3.46
C ALA A 253 23.08 -2.45 -3.43
N TRP A 254 24.14 -2.85 -4.15
CA TRP A 254 24.64 -4.22 -4.13
C TRP A 254 25.08 -4.64 -2.72
N CYS A 255 25.84 -3.80 -2.01
CA CYS A 255 26.20 -4.08 -0.61
C CYS A 255 24.97 -4.17 0.30
N MET A 256 23.97 -3.29 0.11
CA MET A 256 22.75 -3.26 0.92
C MET A 256 21.82 -4.46 0.67
N GLU A 257 21.94 -5.17 -0.44
CA GLU A 257 21.21 -6.41 -0.71
C GLU A 257 21.59 -7.56 0.26
N TRP A 258 22.77 -7.48 0.90
CA TRP A 258 23.24 -8.45 1.89
C TRP A 258 22.81 -8.09 3.33
N VAL A 259 22.30 -6.87 3.55
CA VAL A 259 21.81 -6.43 4.85
C VAL A 259 20.40 -6.99 5.08
N PRO A 260 20.10 -7.54 6.28
CA PRO A 260 18.75 -7.96 6.62
C PRO A 260 17.71 -6.84 6.38
N GLY A 261 16.60 -7.19 5.74
CA GLY A 261 15.58 -6.21 5.35
C GLY A 261 15.86 -5.44 4.07
N LYS A 262 17.03 -5.61 3.44
CA LYS A 262 17.42 -5.03 2.14
C LYS A 262 16.97 -3.57 2.01
N PRO A 263 17.57 -2.63 2.75
CA PRO A 263 17.10 -1.24 2.79
C PRO A 263 17.14 -0.54 1.43
N LEU A 264 18.03 -0.97 0.54
CA LEU A 264 18.13 -0.52 -0.85
C LEU A 264 18.60 -1.69 -1.72
N THR A 265 17.99 -1.86 -2.91
CA THR A 265 18.39 -2.86 -3.90
C THR A 265 18.70 -2.20 -5.24
N ARG A 266 19.40 -2.90 -6.12
CA ARG A 266 19.64 -2.43 -7.49
C ARG A 266 18.33 -2.25 -8.26
N ASP A 267 17.30 -3.06 -7.97
CA ASP A 267 15.97 -2.91 -8.57
C ASP A 267 15.26 -1.65 -8.07
N ASN A 268 15.43 -1.29 -6.79
CA ASN A 268 14.93 0.00 -6.29
C ASN A 268 15.60 1.18 -7.01
N LEU A 269 16.91 1.12 -7.31
CA LEU A 269 17.58 2.16 -8.09
C LEU A 269 17.01 2.29 -9.52
N ARG A 270 16.73 1.15 -10.17
CA ARG A 270 16.06 1.14 -11.48
C ARG A 270 14.65 1.73 -11.39
N SER A 271 13.89 1.45 -10.33
CA SER A 271 12.59 2.08 -10.09
C SER A 271 12.69 3.59 -9.89
N LEU A 272 13.73 4.07 -9.19
CA LEU A 272 13.98 5.50 -8.97
C LEU A 272 14.52 6.23 -10.21
N SER A 273 14.79 5.55 -11.32
CA SER A 273 15.19 6.19 -12.59
C SER A 273 14.02 6.81 -13.35
N VAL A 274 12.79 6.48 -12.95
CA VAL A 274 11.55 7.04 -13.53
C VAL A 274 10.73 7.72 -12.43
N PRO A 275 10.06 8.85 -12.73
CA PRO A 275 9.25 9.55 -11.75
C PRO A 275 7.99 8.73 -11.39
N SER A 276 7.64 8.66 -10.10
CA SER A 276 6.38 8.06 -9.63
C SER A 276 5.34 9.15 -9.40
N VAL A 277 4.89 9.74 -10.51
CA VAL A 277 3.92 10.86 -10.58
C VAL A 277 2.80 10.45 -11.51
N CYS A 278 1.57 10.84 -11.21
CA CYS A 278 0.43 10.60 -12.09
C CYS A 278 0.67 11.24 -13.45
N THR A 279 0.42 10.48 -14.51
CA THR A 279 0.53 10.95 -15.90
C THR A 279 -0.82 11.36 -16.46
N ALA A 280 -1.90 10.84 -15.89
CA ALA A 280 -3.28 11.21 -16.14
C ALA A 280 -3.83 12.03 -14.96
N ASP A 281 -5.09 12.47 -15.07
CA ASP A 281 -5.79 13.11 -13.97
C ASP A 281 -5.81 12.20 -12.74
N ASN A 282 -5.50 12.80 -11.58
CA ASN A 282 -5.48 12.04 -10.33
C ASN A 282 -6.87 11.46 -10.04
N ALA A 283 -6.96 10.15 -10.03
CA ALA A 283 -8.20 9.42 -9.83
C ALA A 283 -8.93 9.77 -8.52
N LEU A 284 -8.22 10.21 -7.48
CA LEU A 284 -8.83 10.67 -6.23
C LEU A 284 -9.83 11.79 -6.47
N LEU A 285 -9.46 12.78 -7.28
CA LEU A 285 -10.32 13.93 -7.61
C LEU A 285 -11.55 13.48 -8.40
N ALA A 286 -11.37 12.59 -9.39
CA ALA A 286 -12.47 12.03 -10.16
C ALA A 286 -13.45 11.22 -9.28
N LEU A 287 -12.95 10.58 -8.24
CA LEU A 287 -13.75 9.88 -7.24
C LEU A 287 -14.31 10.81 -6.14
N GLY A 288 -14.11 12.13 -6.21
CA GLY A 288 -14.55 13.07 -5.20
C GLY A 288 -13.83 12.87 -3.84
N ILE A 289 -12.57 12.46 -3.88
CA ILE A 289 -11.70 12.32 -2.70
C ILE A 289 -10.66 13.45 -2.77
N ARG A 290 -10.62 14.27 -1.73
CA ARG A 290 -9.56 15.27 -1.59
C ARG A 290 -8.27 14.58 -1.15
N PRO A 291 -7.17 14.65 -1.94
CA PRO A 291 -5.92 14.05 -1.54
C PRO A 291 -5.37 14.69 -0.27
N THR A 292 -5.00 13.84 0.71
CA THR A 292 -4.50 14.26 2.02
C THR A 292 -3.01 14.61 1.93
N PRO A 293 -2.58 15.81 2.34
CA PRO A 293 -1.17 16.19 2.26
C PRO A 293 -0.32 15.49 3.31
N LEU A 294 0.98 15.34 2.99
CA LEU A 294 1.95 14.65 3.83
C LEU A 294 2.07 15.25 5.23
N ASN A 295 2.01 16.58 5.33
CA ASN A 295 2.16 17.33 6.56
C ASN A 295 0.98 17.18 7.53
N GLU A 296 -0.16 16.68 7.08
CA GLU A 296 -1.34 16.46 7.92
C GLU A 296 -1.25 15.15 8.72
N ILE A 297 -0.65 14.12 8.13
CA ILE A 297 -0.64 12.77 8.71
C ILE A 297 0.73 12.37 9.27
N ALA A 298 1.82 12.65 8.54
CA ALA A 298 3.14 12.13 8.88
C ALA A 298 3.66 12.59 10.25
N PRO A 299 3.43 13.83 10.72
CA PRO A 299 3.89 14.26 12.04
C PRO A 299 3.34 13.41 13.18
N ALA A 300 2.10 12.96 13.10
CA ALA A 300 1.45 12.19 14.16
C ALA A 300 2.17 10.88 14.52
N TYR A 301 2.90 10.27 13.56
CA TYR A 301 3.61 9.02 13.83
C TYR A 301 5.14 9.14 13.71
N LEU A 302 5.68 10.12 12.99
CA LEU A 302 7.12 10.37 12.89
C LEU A 302 7.64 11.16 14.10
N ALA A 303 6.92 12.21 14.52
CA ALA A 303 7.29 13.03 15.68
C ALA A 303 7.14 12.28 17.02
N ALA A 304 6.19 11.36 17.13
CA ALA A 304 5.99 10.54 18.34
C ALA A 304 7.20 9.66 18.70
N ARG A 305 8.17 9.52 17.80
CA ARG A 305 9.45 8.84 18.05
C ARG A 305 10.48 9.73 18.75
N THR A 306 10.24 11.04 18.86
CA THR A 306 11.05 11.96 19.70
C THR A 306 10.51 11.99 21.12
N VAL A 307 11.39 12.26 22.10
CA VAL A 307 10.97 12.42 23.51
C VAL A 307 9.93 13.53 23.63
N ARG A 308 10.12 14.64 22.93
CA ARG A 308 9.20 15.78 22.88
C ARG A 308 7.85 15.43 22.24
N GLY A 309 7.86 14.70 21.12
CA GLY A 309 6.63 14.28 20.42
C GLY A 309 5.78 13.30 21.25
N ARG A 310 6.39 12.48 22.13
CA ARG A 310 5.63 11.67 23.10
C ARG A 310 4.84 12.53 24.06
N TYR A 311 5.44 13.59 24.58
CA TYR A 311 4.77 14.50 25.53
C TYR A 311 3.66 15.29 24.84
N ASP A 312 3.85 15.74 23.60
CA ASP A 312 2.84 16.46 22.84
C ASP A 312 1.64 15.56 22.52
N HIS A 313 1.88 14.30 22.15
CA HIS A 313 0.82 13.32 21.93
C HIS A 313 0.03 12.99 23.23
N TYR A 314 0.70 12.89 24.37
CA TYR A 314 0.01 12.70 25.66
C TYR A 314 -0.80 13.94 26.06
N ARG A 315 -0.33 15.15 25.75
CA ARG A 315 -1.08 16.40 25.96
C ARG A 315 -2.35 16.47 25.12
N GLU A 316 -2.25 16.16 23.84
CA GLU A 316 -3.41 16.13 22.93
C GLU A 316 -4.43 15.07 23.35
N SER A 317 -3.97 13.88 23.76
CA SER A 317 -4.84 12.81 24.26
C SER A 317 -5.52 13.20 25.58
N ALA A 318 -4.85 13.96 26.45
CA ALA A 318 -5.41 14.43 27.71
C ALA A 318 -6.44 15.56 27.53
N VAL A 319 -6.30 16.37 26.48
CA VAL A 319 -7.25 17.45 26.13
C VAL A 319 -8.52 16.88 25.49
N THR A 320 -8.43 15.75 24.79
CA THR A 320 -9.56 15.12 24.09
C THR A 320 -10.34 14.12 24.95
N ALA A 321 -9.88 13.81 26.17
CA ALA A 321 -10.62 12.97 27.10
C ALA A 321 -11.87 13.72 27.61
N PRO A 322 -13.08 13.16 27.50
CA PRO A 322 -14.27 13.77 28.05
C PRO A 322 -14.07 13.99 29.57
N ARG A 323 -14.25 15.21 30.04
CA ARG A 323 -14.30 15.52 31.48
C ARG A 323 -15.66 15.10 32.05
N ASP A 324 -15.94 13.82 32.12
CA ASP A 324 -17.02 13.27 32.92
C ASP A 324 -16.49 13.00 34.34
N LEU A 325 -16.33 14.07 35.09
CA LEU A 325 -16.27 13.96 36.54
C LEU A 325 -17.70 13.81 37.06
N PRO A 326 -18.03 12.74 37.79
CA PRO A 326 -19.33 12.64 38.44
C PRO A 326 -19.48 13.81 39.41
N GLN A 327 -20.54 14.60 39.22
CA GLN A 327 -20.94 15.62 40.22
C GLN A 327 -21.24 14.91 41.52
N SER A 328 -20.47 15.21 42.54
CA SER A 328 -20.73 14.78 43.91
C SER A 328 -22.08 15.36 44.35
N THR A 329 -23.06 14.50 44.53
CA THR A 329 -24.31 14.82 45.24
C THR A 329 -24.01 15.22 46.64
N PRO A 330 -24.50 16.36 47.18
CA PRO A 330 -24.39 16.64 48.61
C PRO A 330 -25.23 15.63 49.39
N LEU A 331 -24.63 15.04 50.40
CA LEU A 331 -25.33 14.28 51.41
C LEU A 331 -26.04 15.28 52.34
N ASP A 332 -27.37 15.27 52.32
CA ASP A 332 -28.22 15.77 53.42
C ASP A 332 -28.44 14.67 54.47
#